data_e083b8e97330528ac1e995e83ba4a786
#
_entry.id   e083b8e97330528ac1e995e83ba4a786
#
_cell.length_a   1.000
_cell.length_b   1.000
_cell.length_c   1.000
_cell.angle_alpha   90.00
_cell.angle_beta   90.00
_cell.angle_gamma   90.00
#
_symmetry.space_group_name_H-M   'P 1'
#
loop_
_entity.id
_entity.type
_entity.pdbx_description
1 polymer ?
#
loop_
_entity_poly.entity_id
_entity_poly.type
_entity_poly.pdbx_seq_one_letter_code
_entity_poly.pdbx_strand_id
1 'polypeptide(L)'
;MNKIEMQNLIKELIEKTTIPVSKISIDEDKPASLHSNADKTTWFSVEVNQPHFFWDRGGEALFAVNHLARRIIEAKTPKETEKSNNPKDTLAQEGLGILVDINGFQKKHIENIHAIAYMMAERARYFKSNIEIDPMSAFERRIVHEFLSDVADLKTESQGEGLSRRVVIKYIGAI
;
A
#
# COMPACT_ATOMS: atom_id res chain seq x y z
N MET A 1 21.25 4.15 3.11
CA MET A 1 20.88 3.65 4.45
C MET A 1 20.71 2.15 4.40
N ASN A 2 21.30 1.37 5.31
CA ASN A 2 21.16 -0.08 5.31
C ASN A 2 19.87 -0.54 6.04
N LYS A 3 19.49 -1.84 5.89
CA LYS A 3 18.25 -2.40 6.45
C LYS A 3 18.18 -2.27 7.99
N ILE A 4 19.32 -2.40 8.68
CA ILE A 4 19.41 -2.31 10.15
C ILE A 4 19.19 -0.84 10.61
N GLU A 5 19.76 0.12 9.90
CA GLU A 5 19.54 1.54 10.18
C GLU A 5 18.07 1.95 9.97
N MET A 6 17.41 1.42 8.93
CA MET A 6 15.99 1.63 8.70
C MET A 6 15.15 1.03 9.83
N GLN A 7 15.49 -0.18 10.26
CA GLN A 7 14.81 -0.87 11.37
C GLN A 7 14.92 -0.06 12.68
N ASN A 8 16.11 0.43 13.01
CA ASN A 8 16.32 1.25 14.20
C ASN A 8 15.55 2.58 14.13
N LEU A 9 15.51 3.22 12.96
CA LEU A 9 14.76 4.45 12.73
C LEU A 9 13.24 4.22 12.91
N ILE A 10 12.70 3.14 12.36
CA ILE A 10 11.29 2.80 12.51
C ILE A 10 10.95 2.52 13.97
N LYS A 11 11.82 1.78 14.67
CA LYS A 11 11.67 1.53 16.11
C LYS A 11 11.63 2.83 16.90
N GLU A 12 12.62 3.71 16.70
CA GLU A 12 12.68 5.01 17.37
C GLU A 12 11.45 5.87 17.06
N LEU A 13 10.98 5.88 15.82
CA LEU A 13 9.80 6.64 15.40
C LEU A 13 8.55 6.18 16.17
N ILE A 14 8.35 4.86 16.30
CA ILE A 14 7.21 4.30 17.02
C ILE A 14 7.35 4.56 18.52
N GLU A 15 8.53 4.35 19.10
CA GLU A 15 8.77 4.59 20.54
C GLU A 15 8.57 6.06 20.93
N LYS A 16 8.77 7.02 20.01
CA LYS A 16 8.42 8.44 20.22
C LYS A 16 6.91 8.68 20.39
N THR A 17 6.06 7.75 19.96
CA THR A 17 4.62 7.79 20.27
C THR A 17 4.29 7.28 21.67
N THR A 18 5.29 7.03 22.52
CA THR A 18 5.18 6.44 23.86
C THR A 18 4.76 4.97 23.90
N ILE A 19 4.65 4.30 22.76
CA ILE A 19 4.27 2.90 22.65
C ILE A 19 5.55 2.06 22.49
N PRO A 20 5.86 1.16 23.47
CA PRO A 20 7.05 0.33 23.38
C PRO A 20 6.93 -0.70 22.27
N VAL A 21 8.01 -0.86 21.51
CA VAL A 21 8.12 -1.91 20.47
C VAL A 21 8.66 -3.17 21.12
N SER A 22 7.88 -4.24 21.06
CA SER A 22 8.25 -5.55 21.61
C SER A 22 9.22 -6.28 20.69
N LYS A 23 8.96 -6.25 19.38
CA LYS A 23 9.79 -6.88 18.36
C LYS A 23 9.69 -6.14 17.05
N ILE A 24 10.78 -6.13 16.29
CA ILE A 24 10.80 -5.65 14.92
C ILE A 24 11.62 -6.62 14.06
N SER A 25 11.07 -7.03 12.93
CA SER A 25 11.72 -7.93 11.98
C SER A 25 11.47 -7.46 10.55
N ILE A 26 12.33 -7.91 9.65
CA ILE A 26 12.11 -7.73 8.22
C ILE A 26 11.37 -8.97 7.75
N ASP A 27 10.19 -8.76 7.17
CA ASP A 27 9.38 -9.85 6.64
C ASP A 27 9.79 -10.09 5.18
N GLU A 28 10.21 -11.33 4.91
CA GLU A 28 10.56 -11.79 3.56
C GLU A 28 9.33 -12.36 2.83
N ASP A 29 8.29 -12.77 3.59
CA ASP A 29 7.02 -13.26 3.06
C ASP A 29 6.08 -12.10 2.70
N LYS A 30 6.37 -11.48 1.58
CA LYS A 30 5.52 -10.43 1.02
C LYS A 30 4.20 -11.03 0.51
N PRO A 31 3.05 -10.35 0.70
CA PRO A 31 1.83 -10.76 0.03
C PRO A 31 2.06 -10.83 -1.48
N ALA A 32 1.69 -11.95 -2.09
CA ALA A 32 1.91 -12.24 -3.52
C ALA A 32 1.30 -11.20 -4.48
N SER A 33 0.47 -10.32 -3.97
CA SER A 33 -0.30 -9.31 -4.69
C SER A 33 0.40 -7.99 -4.97
N LEU A 34 1.65 -7.84 -4.54
CA LEU A 34 2.45 -6.64 -4.83
C LEU A 34 3.53 -6.95 -5.90
N HIS A 35 3.18 -7.77 -6.91
CA HIS A 35 4.13 -8.38 -7.82
C HIS A 35 4.91 -7.41 -8.73
N SER A 36 4.35 -6.27 -9.13
CA SER A 36 5.02 -5.40 -10.10
C SER A 36 6.11 -4.50 -9.50
N ASN A 37 6.06 -4.21 -8.18
CA ASN A 37 7.06 -3.43 -7.47
C ASN A 37 7.51 -4.06 -6.13
N ALA A 38 7.09 -5.29 -5.85
CA ALA A 38 7.36 -5.99 -4.60
C ALA A 38 8.86 -6.26 -4.38
N ASP A 39 9.62 -6.45 -5.45
CA ASP A 39 11.06 -6.70 -5.35
C ASP A 39 11.85 -5.55 -4.75
N LYS A 40 11.31 -4.33 -4.80
CA LYS A 40 11.94 -3.14 -4.23
C LYS A 40 11.37 -2.71 -2.88
N THR A 41 10.28 -3.33 -2.39
CA THR A 41 9.65 -2.96 -1.13
C THR A 41 10.19 -3.81 0.02
N THR A 42 10.79 -3.16 1.02
CA THR A 42 11.21 -3.81 2.26
C THR A 42 10.04 -3.72 3.25
N TRP A 43 9.59 -4.87 3.72
CA TRP A 43 8.50 -4.98 4.66
C TRP A 43 9.04 -5.12 6.08
N PHE A 44 8.63 -4.24 7.00
CA PHE A 44 8.98 -4.27 8.40
C PHE A 44 7.78 -4.70 9.23
N SER A 45 7.84 -5.86 9.85
CA SER A 45 6.85 -6.33 10.81
C SER A 45 7.22 -5.87 12.20
N VAL A 46 6.32 -5.16 12.85
CA VAL A 46 6.50 -4.57 14.17
C VAL A 46 5.44 -5.09 15.11
N GLU A 47 5.85 -5.62 16.26
CA GLU A 47 4.97 -6.07 17.32
C GLU A 47 4.94 -5.06 18.44
N VAL A 48 3.74 -4.61 18.81
CA VAL A 48 3.50 -3.70 19.93
C VAL A 48 2.40 -4.26 20.84
N ASN A 49 2.45 -3.92 22.13
CA ASN A 49 1.47 -4.41 23.10
C ASN A 49 0.10 -3.69 23.00
N GLN A 50 0.06 -2.49 22.43
CA GLN A 50 -1.12 -1.66 22.32
C GLN A 50 -1.39 -1.26 20.86
N PRO A 51 -1.71 -2.22 19.99
CA PRO A 51 -1.84 -1.97 18.54
C PRO A 51 -3.06 -1.12 18.18
N HIS A 52 -4.09 -1.05 19.05
CA HIS A 52 -5.32 -0.29 18.80
C HIS A 52 -5.05 1.19 18.51
N PHE A 53 -4.03 1.81 19.10
CA PHE A 53 -3.67 3.19 18.80
C PHE A 53 -3.28 3.41 17.34
N PHE A 54 -2.79 2.37 16.66
CA PHE A 54 -2.44 2.42 15.24
C PHE A 54 -3.56 1.97 14.32
N TRP A 55 -4.54 1.20 14.83
CA TRP A 55 -5.62 0.61 14.05
C TRP A 55 -6.91 1.43 14.05
N ASP A 56 -7.08 2.27 15.06
CA ASP A 56 -8.25 3.14 15.17
C ASP A 56 -8.39 4.03 13.95
N ARG A 57 -9.63 4.40 13.64
CA ARG A 57 -9.98 5.22 12.47
C ARG A 57 -9.46 4.67 11.14
N GLY A 58 -9.51 3.33 10.97
CA GLY A 58 -9.06 2.70 9.73
C GLY A 58 -7.55 2.69 9.52
N GLY A 59 -6.75 2.88 10.59
CA GLY A 59 -5.30 2.83 10.52
C GLY A 59 -4.61 4.15 10.19
N GLU A 60 -5.27 5.28 10.39
CA GLU A 60 -4.69 6.61 10.08
C GLU A 60 -3.31 6.81 10.72
N ALA A 61 -3.14 6.41 12.00
CA ALA A 61 -1.85 6.53 12.69
C ALA A 61 -0.78 5.64 12.05
N LEU A 62 -1.12 4.42 11.64
CA LEU A 62 -0.21 3.52 10.93
C LEU A 62 0.19 4.11 9.56
N PHE A 63 -0.74 4.70 8.82
CA PHE A 63 -0.44 5.36 7.56
C PHE A 63 0.47 6.58 7.76
N ALA A 64 0.25 7.35 8.83
CA ALA A 64 1.13 8.47 9.19
C ALA A 64 2.56 8.00 9.52
N VAL A 65 2.70 6.92 10.30
CA VAL A 65 4.02 6.31 10.60
C VAL A 65 4.71 5.86 9.31
N ASN A 66 3.99 5.18 8.42
CA ASN A 66 4.52 4.77 7.11
C ASN A 66 4.99 5.96 6.27
N HIS A 67 4.18 7.03 6.24
CA HIS A 67 4.53 8.25 5.52
C HIS A 67 5.80 8.90 6.09
N LEU A 68 5.87 9.09 7.41
CA LEU A 68 7.02 9.69 8.09
C LEU A 68 8.29 8.85 7.92
N ALA A 69 8.20 7.54 8.13
CA ALA A 69 9.33 6.62 7.94
C ALA A 69 9.91 6.75 6.53
N ARG A 70 9.04 6.73 5.51
CA ARG A 70 9.45 6.88 4.11
C ARG A 70 10.14 8.22 3.87
N ARG A 71 9.54 9.33 4.31
CA ARG A 71 10.11 10.68 4.12
C ARG A 71 11.45 10.87 4.81
N ILE A 72 11.62 10.35 6.02
CA ILE A 72 12.89 10.44 6.76
C ILE A 72 13.98 9.62 6.05
N ILE A 73 13.65 8.43 5.57
CA ILE A 73 14.59 7.56 4.86
C ILE A 73 14.98 8.17 3.52
N GLU A 74 14.03 8.70 2.77
CA GLU A 74 14.29 9.45 1.52
C GLU A 74 15.22 10.64 1.75
N ALA A 75 14.99 11.40 2.83
CA ALA A 75 15.83 12.55 3.17
C ALA A 75 17.26 12.17 3.55
N LYS A 76 17.45 10.98 4.14
CA LYS A 76 18.78 10.47 4.56
C LYS A 76 19.49 9.67 3.46
N THR A 77 18.81 9.29 2.39
CA THR A 77 19.41 8.55 1.28
C THR A 77 19.77 9.55 0.17
N PRO A 78 21.05 9.64 -0.23
CA PRO A 78 21.45 10.51 -1.35
C PRO A 78 20.66 10.10 -2.61
N LYS A 79 20.02 11.08 -3.24
CA LYS A 79 19.40 10.86 -4.55
C LYS A 79 20.51 10.72 -5.56
N GLU A 80 20.75 9.53 -6.07
CA GLU A 80 21.38 9.39 -7.38
C GLU A 80 20.41 10.00 -8.39
N THR A 81 20.82 11.13 -8.95
CA THR A 81 20.03 11.98 -9.82
C THR A 81 19.82 11.31 -11.16
N GLU A 82 18.73 10.58 -11.33
CA GLU A 82 18.10 10.45 -12.63
C GLU A 82 16.88 11.38 -12.65
N LYS A 83 17.10 12.55 -13.28
CA LYS A 83 16.05 13.55 -13.52
C LYS A 83 15.10 13.02 -14.59
N SER A 84 13.99 12.43 -14.18
CA SER A 84 12.84 12.34 -15.05
C SER A 84 12.09 13.67 -14.97
N ASN A 85 12.07 14.41 -16.09
CA ASN A 85 11.48 15.75 -16.21
C ASN A 85 9.95 15.71 -16.41
N ASN A 86 9.25 14.70 -15.96
CA ASN A 86 7.82 14.56 -16.19
C ASN A 86 7.04 14.69 -14.86
N PRO A 87 6.26 15.76 -14.65
CA PRO A 87 5.52 15.97 -13.39
C PRO A 87 4.43 14.91 -13.13
N LYS A 88 4.08 14.06 -14.10
CA LYS A 88 3.15 12.94 -13.93
C LYS A 88 3.80 11.70 -13.31
N ASP A 89 5.13 11.60 -13.34
CA ASP A 89 5.88 10.47 -12.79
C ASP A 89 6.20 10.64 -11.30
N THR A 90 6.00 11.85 -10.74
CA THR A 90 6.27 12.12 -9.32
C THR A 90 5.37 11.35 -8.35
N LEU A 91 4.20 10.90 -8.77
CA LEU A 91 3.32 10.03 -7.98
C LEU A 91 3.64 8.53 -8.17
N ALA A 92 4.32 8.17 -9.27
CA ALA A 92 4.71 6.80 -9.59
C ALA A 92 6.14 6.47 -9.12
N GLN A 93 6.98 7.49 -8.90
CA GLN A 93 8.34 7.40 -8.36
C GLN A 93 8.41 7.56 -6.84
N GLU A 94 7.33 7.32 -6.12
CA GLU A 94 7.37 7.19 -4.68
C GLU A 94 8.03 5.85 -4.27
N GLY A 95 9.17 5.77 -4.55
CA GLY A 95 10.47 5.57 -4.19
C GLY A 95 10.78 4.34 -3.41
N LEU A 96 11.56 4.40 -2.46
CA LEU A 96 12.02 3.32 -1.60
C LEU A 96 10.81 2.61 -1.01
N GLY A 97 10.53 1.42 -1.55
CA GLY A 97 9.45 0.59 -1.09
C GLY A 97 9.68 0.16 0.35
N ILE A 98 9.20 0.97 1.29
CA ILE A 98 9.20 0.64 2.70
C ILE A 98 7.75 0.55 3.13
N LEU A 99 7.41 -0.54 3.78
CA LEU A 99 6.13 -0.73 4.42
C LEU A 99 6.32 -1.20 5.85
N VAL A 100 5.72 -0.48 6.78
CA VAL A 100 5.67 -0.85 8.19
C VAL A 100 4.32 -1.48 8.47
N ASP A 101 4.31 -2.70 8.94
CA ASP A 101 3.13 -3.42 9.39
C ASP A 101 3.16 -3.57 10.92
N ILE A 102 2.09 -3.17 11.58
CA ILE A 102 1.96 -3.30 13.03
C ILE A 102 0.98 -4.43 13.34
N ASN A 103 1.49 -5.49 13.97
CA ASN A 103 0.74 -6.68 14.40
C ASN A 103 -0.11 -7.31 13.26
N GLY A 104 0.35 -7.27 12.01
CA GLY A 104 -0.32 -7.88 10.87
C GLY A 104 -1.53 -7.08 10.34
N PHE A 105 -1.75 -5.84 10.77
CA PHE A 105 -2.88 -5.04 10.34
C PHE A 105 -2.84 -4.72 8.84
N GLN A 106 -1.68 -4.32 8.34
CA GLN A 106 -1.52 -3.97 6.93
C GLN A 106 -1.74 -5.16 6.01
N LYS A 107 -1.26 -6.34 6.42
CA LYS A 107 -1.49 -7.60 5.68
C LYS A 107 -2.99 -7.92 5.58
N LYS A 108 -3.71 -7.89 6.71
CA LYS A 108 -5.17 -8.10 6.73
C LYS A 108 -5.92 -7.05 5.92
N HIS A 109 -5.47 -5.80 5.95
CA HIS A 109 -6.10 -4.73 5.18
C HIS A 109 -5.98 -4.98 3.68
N ILE A 110 -4.81 -5.41 3.20
CA ILE A 110 -4.59 -5.79 1.80
C ILE A 110 -5.45 -6.99 1.42
N GLU A 111 -5.51 -8.02 2.26
CA GLU A 111 -6.35 -9.20 2.04
C GLU A 111 -7.84 -8.82 1.89
N ASN A 112 -8.33 -7.87 2.70
CA ASN A 112 -9.69 -7.34 2.58
C ASN A 112 -9.91 -6.60 1.26
N ILE A 113 -8.95 -5.78 0.82
CA ILE A 113 -9.04 -5.08 -0.46
C ILE A 113 -9.11 -6.08 -1.61
N HIS A 114 -8.33 -7.16 -1.57
CA HIS A 114 -8.39 -8.23 -2.58
C HIS A 114 -9.75 -8.91 -2.59
N ALA A 115 -10.30 -9.22 -1.42
CA ALA A 115 -11.62 -9.84 -1.32
C ALA A 115 -12.71 -8.94 -1.93
N ILE A 116 -12.66 -7.63 -1.66
CA ILE A 116 -13.57 -6.64 -2.26
C ILE A 116 -13.37 -6.58 -3.78
N ALA A 117 -12.13 -6.46 -4.24
CA ALA A 117 -11.80 -6.39 -5.66
C ALA A 117 -12.28 -7.64 -6.40
N TYR A 118 -12.04 -8.82 -5.85
CA TYR A 118 -12.52 -10.09 -6.42
C TYR A 118 -14.04 -10.13 -6.51
N MET A 119 -14.74 -9.80 -5.44
CA MET A 119 -16.21 -9.79 -5.41
C MET A 119 -16.79 -8.81 -6.44
N MET A 120 -16.21 -7.62 -6.58
CA MET A 120 -16.66 -6.63 -7.55
C MET A 120 -16.30 -7.02 -8.98
N ALA A 121 -15.19 -7.72 -9.20
CA ALA A 121 -14.83 -8.31 -10.49
C ALA A 121 -15.85 -9.37 -10.92
N GLU A 122 -16.23 -10.28 -10.03
CA GLU A 122 -17.28 -11.27 -10.30
C GLU A 122 -18.64 -10.62 -10.63
N ARG A 123 -19.00 -9.54 -9.92
CA ARG A 123 -20.20 -8.77 -10.23
C ARG A 123 -20.14 -8.13 -11.62
N ALA A 124 -18.98 -7.56 -12.00
CA ALA A 124 -18.80 -6.99 -13.34
C ALA A 124 -18.98 -8.04 -14.44
N ARG A 125 -18.49 -9.26 -14.24
CA ARG A 125 -18.66 -10.40 -15.14
C ARG A 125 -20.12 -10.83 -15.23
N TYR A 126 -20.76 -11.01 -14.08
CA TYR A 126 -22.15 -11.49 -14.02
C TYR A 126 -23.12 -10.53 -14.71
N PHE A 127 -22.99 -9.22 -14.41
CA PHE A 127 -23.88 -8.20 -15.01
C PHE A 127 -23.40 -7.69 -16.37
N LYS A 128 -22.20 -8.10 -16.82
CA LYS A 128 -21.56 -7.60 -18.06
C LYS A 128 -21.56 -6.08 -18.12
N SER A 129 -21.28 -5.42 -17.01
CA SER A 129 -21.37 -3.97 -16.85
C SER A 129 -20.21 -3.43 -16.00
N ASN A 130 -20.03 -2.12 -16.07
CA ASN A 130 -19.07 -1.45 -15.22
C ASN A 130 -19.54 -1.43 -13.77
N ILE A 131 -18.65 -1.76 -12.84
CA ILE A 131 -18.92 -1.74 -11.40
C ILE A 131 -17.97 -0.74 -10.74
N GLU A 132 -18.51 0.15 -9.93
CA GLU A 132 -17.74 1.06 -9.12
C GLU A 132 -17.49 0.46 -7.73
N ILE A 133 -16.25 0.56 -7.25
CA ILE A 133 -15.90 0.26 -5.87
C ILE A 133 -16.04 1.56 -5.06
N ASP A 134 -16.29 1.45 -3.76
CA ASP A 134 -16.37 2.61 -2.88
C ASP A 134 -15.09 3.47 -2.95
N PRO A 135 -15.19 4.78 -2.69
CA PRO A 135 -14.02 5.65 -2.65
C PRO A 135 -12.95 5.13 -1.70
N MET A 136 -11.70 5.17 -2.15
CA MET A 136 -10.57 4.63 -1.42
C MET A 136 -9.29 5.44 -1.67
N SER A 137 -8.31 5.27 -0.79
CA SER A 137 -7.01 5.94 -0.88
C SER A 137 -6.23 5.56 -2.15
N ALA A 138 -5.22 6.35 -2.51
CA ALA A 138 -4.37 6.07 -3.67
C ALA A 138 -3.63 4.72 -3.53
N PHE A 139 -3.23 4.37 -2.31
CA PHE A 139 -2.59 3.10 -2.00
C PHE A 139 -3.54 1.91 -2.27
N GLU A 140 -4.77 1.98 -1.78
CA GLU A 140 -5.78 0.93 -1.98
C GLU A 140 -6.16 0.77 -3.45
N ARG A 141 -6.34 1.90 -4.18
CA ARG A 141 -6.63 1.84 -5.61
C ARG A 141 -5.52 1.14 -6.39
N ARG A 142 -4.25 1.37 -6.01
CA ARG A 142 -3.12 0.69 -6.62
C ARG A 142 -3.18 -0.81 -6.40
N ILE A 143 -3.52 -1.27 -5.19
CA ILE A 143 -3.67 -2.70 -4.88
C ILE A 143 -4.75 -3.33 -5.77
N VAL A 144 -5.91 -2.66 -5.93
CA VAL A 144 -6.98 -3.15 -6.80
C VAL A 144 -6.52 -3.25 -8.26
N HIS A 145 -5.84 -2.22 -8.77
CA HIS A 145 -5.31 -2.22 -10.14
C HIS A 145 -4.32 -3.37 -10.36
N GLU A 146 -3.42 -3.58 -9.42
CA GLU A 146 -2.41 -4.61 -9.48
C GLU A 146 -3.01 -6.02 -9.38
N PHE A 147 -3.95 -6.22 -8.47
CA PHE A 147 -4.66 -7.49 -8.29
C PHE A 147 -5.45 -7.93 -9.54
N LEU A 148 -5.99 -6.97 -10.29
CA LEU A 148 -6.78 -7.22 -11.48
C LEU A 148 -6.01 -7.02 -12.80
N SER A 149 -4.70 -6.74 -12.76
CA SER A 149 -3.88 -6.41 -13.94
C SER A 149 -3.80 -7.54 -14.95
N ASP A 150 -3.76 -8.78 -14.48
CA ASP A 150 -3.57 -9.98 -15.30
C ASP A 150 -4.90 -10.60 -15.75
N VAL A 151 -6.01 -9.94 -15.44
CA VAL A 151 -7.36 -10.43 -15.77
C VAL A 151 -7.79 -9.93 -17.15
N ALA A 152 -7.81 -10.82 -18.14
CA ALA A 152 -7.96 -10.46 -19.56
C ALA A 152 -9.33 -9.87 -19.93
N ASP A 153 -10.40 -10.24 -19.21
CA ASP A 153 -11.79 -9.84 -19.48
C ASP A 153 -12.23 -8.59 -18.72
N LEU A 154 -11.34 -8.01 -17.91
CA LEU A 154 -11.60 -6.84 -17.08
C LEU A 154 -10.55 -5.74 -17.31
N LYS A 155 -10.97 -4.49 -17.17
CA LYS A 155 -10.09 -3.32 -17.13
C LYS A 155 -10.45 -2.45 -15.95
N THR A 156 -9.44 -1.95 -15.27
CA THR A 156 -9.62 -1.07 -14.11
C THR A 156 -9.23 0.36 -14.44
N GLU A 157 -10.01 1.32 -13.96
CA GLU A 157 -9.76 2.75 -14.14
C GLU A 157 -10.06 3.51 -12.86
N SER A 158 -9.17 4.43 -12.47
CA SER A 158 -9.44 5.33 -11.33
C SER A 158 -10.20 6.56 -11.80
N GLN A 159 -11.41 6.77 -11.25
CA GLN A 159 -12.29 7.91 -11.57
C GLN A 159 -12.59 8.76 -10.34
N GLY A 160 -12.96 10.02 -10.56
CA GLY A 160 -13.26 11.00 -9.51
C GLY A 160 -12.02 11.75 -9.01
N GLU A 161 -12.24 12.68 -8.09
CA GLU A 161 -11.23 13.56 -7.53
C GLU A 161 -11.23 13.56 -6.00
N GLY A 162 -10.09 13.86 -5.40
CA GLY A 162 -9.94 13.97 -3.95
C GLY A 162 -10.44 12.74 -3.20
N LEU A 163 -11.26 12.96 -2.18
CA LEU A 163 -11.81 11.92 -1.31
C LEU A 163 -12.88 11.04 -1.98
N SER A 164 -13.47 11.51 -3.10
CA SER A 164 -14.48 10.74 -3.85
C SER A 164 -13.86 9.81 -4.90
N ARG A 165 -12.53 9.82 -5.05
CA ARG A 165 -11.84 9.03 -6.08
C ARG A 165 -11.88 7.55 -5.78
N ARG A 166 -12.29 6.75 -6.79
CA ARG A 166 -12.58 5.32 -6.69
C ARG A 166 -12.03 4.54 -7.89
N VAL A 167 -12.08 3.22 -7.81
CA VAL A 167 -11.80 2.35 -8.94
C VAL A 167 -13.10 1.91 -9.58
N VAL A 168 -13.14 1.97 -10.91
CA VAL A 168 -14.19 1.40 -11.75
C VAL A 168 -13.63 0.19 -12.46
N ILE A 169 -14.28 -0.95 -12.25
CA ILE A 169 -13.98 -2.21 -12.96
C ILE A 169 -14.87 -2.26 -14.18
N LYS A 170 -14.27 -2.30 -15.37
CA LYS A 170 -14.97 -2.35 -16.66
C LYS A 170 -14.92 -3.77 -17.20
N TYR A 171 -16.07 -4.32 -17.54
CA TYR A 171 -16.14 -5.57 -18.28
C TYR A 171 -15.90 -5.30 -19.78
N ILE A 172 -14.87 -5.92 -20.35
CA ILE A 172 -14.50 -5.76 -21.77
C ILE A 172 -14.86 -7.00 -22.61
N GLY A 173 -15.41 -8.06 -21.98
CA GLY A 173 -15.73 -9.31 -22.64
C GLY A 173 -14.53 -10.26 -22.68
N ALA A 174 -14.82 -11.55 -22.86
CA ALA A 174 -13.77 -12.51 -23.15
C ALA A 174 -13.28 -12.27 -24.60
N ILE A 175 -11.98 -12.04 -24.75
CA ILE A 175 -11.30 -11.97 -26.06
C ILE A 175 -11.17 -13.37 -26.61
#